data_cd5bd91b18a8558beb4c6cc235463748
#
_entry.id   cd5bd91b18a8558beb4c6cc235463748
#
_cell.length_a   1.000
_cell.length_b   1.000
_cell.length_c   1.000
_cell.angle_alpha   90.00
_cell.angle_beta   90.00
_cell.angle_gamma   90.00
#
_symmetry.space_group_name_H-M   'P 1'
#
loop_
_entity.id
_entity.type
_entity.pdbx_description
1 polymer ?
#
loop_
_entity_poly.entity_id
_entity_poly.type
_entity_poly.pdbx_seq_one_letter_code
_entity_poly.pdbx_strand_id
1 'polypeptide(L)'
;MSVTKQLTMFDVTNLVVGAVVGADIYIAASFGSGLLGPASIVAWIVAGIFATIIALTFAKCSGVVKQVGGPYAYAKKAFGHFSGFITGWSLWLAELAALCVFPLAFAIYLSFFIPLDFTGRVVVIFLFIMFLFLTNYFGIKKAARVNDALTVLKLAPLFLLIVVGLIWMFSKPEIVLSHLLPFAPLGFGQFGMAVVLIFWAYVGFELASIPTSEIRNPEKVVPKAMVLGMLIVSAFYLLTNLVIISSANYADLASQTAPLTYVAFLLMGGLGATIMAIGALVSVSGSNESGLIGSVRLAYAMAADGYFPKKLANLHNKYSTPHISLGVHSVIAFVAASFFPVKDLILFSVFCFAFCYIMVAASAMKLRKDKATKVLGIASILICIYLISQSGLSAVFAGIILVLLGLPIYQFFSPKSEVKEAKKFLFKEENVLKHRMEKEEVFLGHFVKHVKIHLREREAFYRKEMRRKR
;
A
#
# COMPACT_ATOMS: atom_id res chain seq x y z
N MET A 1 -26.30 -18.41 8.44
CA MET A 1 -25.59 -19.50 7.75
C MET A 1 -24.21 -19.60 8.37
N SER A 2 -23.83 -20.77 8.92
CA SER A 2 -22.48 -21.00 9.44
C SER A 2 -21.51 -21.09 8.24
N VAL A 3 -20.59 -20.15 8.16
CA VAL A 3 -19.51 -20.17 7.15
C VAL A 3 -18.64 -21.42 7.44
N THR A 4 -18.58 -22.33 6.48
CA THR A 4 -17.72 -23.52 6.59
C THR A 4 -16.26 -23.10 6.50
N LYS A 5 -15.47 -23.35 7.56
CA LYS A 5 -14.03 -23.07 7.61
C LYS A 5 -13.31 -24.05 6.67
N GLN A 6 -12.96 -23.60 5.49
CA GLN A 6 -12.38 -24.45 4.43
C GLN A 6 -10.94 -24.04 4.04
N LEU A 7 -10.56 -22.76 4.21
CA LEU A 7 -9.26 -22.27 3.73
C LEU A 7 -8.10 -22.84 4.57
N THR A 8 -7.15 -23.44 3.86
CA THR A 8 -5.92 -24.03 4.39
C THR A 8 -4.77 -23.00 4.39
N MET A 9 -3.59 -23.40 4.92
CA MET A 9 -2.38 -22.56 4.84
C MET A 9 -1.97 -22.29 3.39
N PHE A 10 -2.10 -23.28 2.50
CA PHE A 10 -1.78 -23.11 1.08
C PHE A 10 -2.69 -22.06 0.43
N ASP A 11 -4.01 -22.16 0.66
CA ASP A 11 -4.99 -21.21 0.09
C ASP A 11 -4.72 -19.78 0.54
N VAL A 12 -4.42 -19.58 1.85
CA VAL A 12 -4.13 -18.24 2.39
C VAL A 12 -2.79 -17.72 1.85
N THR A 13 -1.76 -18.57 1.72
CA THR A 13 -0.49 -18.19 1.10
C THR A 13 -0.69 -17.77 -0.36
N ASN A 14 -1.48 -18.54 -1.11
CA ASN A 14 -1.83 -18.22 -2.51
C ASN A 14 -2.63 -16.92 -2.61
N LEU A 15 -3.52 -16.64 -1.64
CA LEU A 15 -4.20 -15.34 -1.55
C LEU A 15 -3.22 -14.18 -1.35
N VAL A 16 -2.21 -14.33 -0.47
CA VAL A 16 -1.18 -13.29 -0.29
C VAL A 16 -0.40 -13.07 -1.58
N VAL A 17 0.16 -14.14 -2.16
CA VAL A 17 0.94 -14.05 -3.41
C VAL A 17 0.08 -13.50 -4.55
N GLY A 18 -1.15 -13.99 -4.67
CA GLY A 18 -2.08 -13.56 -5.71
C GLY A 18 -2.55 -12.13 -5.57
N ALA A 19 -2.69 -11.62 -4.35
CA ALA A 19 -3.09 -10.24 -4.10
C ALA A 19 -1.93 -9.25 -4.30
N VAL A 20 -0.71 -9.63 -3.90
CA VAL A 20 0.47 -8.76 -4.01
C VAL A 20 1.05 -8.74 -5.42
N VAL A 21 1.24 -9.92 -6.06
CA VAL A 21 1.81 -9.94 -7.43
C VAL A 21 0.78 -9.48 -8.44
N GLY A 22 0.92 -8.26 -8.92
CA GLY A 22 -0.02 -7.58 -9.82
C GLY A 22 0.67 -6.76 -10.91
N ALA A 23 0.02 -5.68 -11.32
CA ALA A 23 0.58 -4.69 -12.24
C ALA A 23 1.85 -4.01 -11.68
N ASP A 24 2.00 -4.04 -10.40
CA ASP A 24 2.93 -3.28 -9.59
C ASP A 24 4.37 -3.58 -9.99
N ILE A 25 4.74 -4.87 -10.11
CA ILE A 25 6.08 -5.30 -10.53
C ILE A 25 6.40 -4.84 -11.94
N TYR A 26 5.38 -4.80 -12.81
CA TYR A 26 5.54 -4.40 -14.21
C TYR A 26 5.83 -2.91 -14.38
N ILE A 27 5.44 -2.06 -13.42
CA ILE A 27 5.60 -0.60 -13.45
C ILE A 27 6.74 -0.14 -12.53
N ALA A 28 6.83 -0.66 -11.31
CA ALA A 28 7.75 -0.16 -10.29
C ALA A 28 9.23 -0.30 -10.67
N ALA A 29 9.58 -1.25 -11.54
CA ALA A 29 10.94 -1.47 -12.00
C ALA A 29 11.54 -0.26 -12.72
N SER A 30 10.75 0.47 -13.56
CA SER A 30 11.23 1.68 -14.24
C SER A 30 11.48 2.83 -13.27
N PHE A 31 10.64 2.99 -12.25
CA PHE A 31 10.86 4.01 -11.21
C PHE A 31 12.14 3.74 -10.41
N GLY A 32 12.37 2.48 -10.02
CA GLY A 32 13.58 2.10 -9.30
C GLY A 32 14.83 2.40 -10.10
N SER A 33 14.90 1.93 -11.36
CA SER A 33 16.01 2.14 -12.26
C SER A 33 16.25 3.62 -12.59
N GLY A 34 15.17 4.39 -12.79
CA GLY A 34 15.25 5.82 -13.12
C GLY A 34 15.71 6.71 -11.97
N LEU A 35 15.51 6.30 -10.72
CA LEU A 35 15.88 7.07 -9.54
C LEU A 35 17.25 6.69 -8.97
N LEU A 36 17.67 5.45 -9.08
CA LEU A 36 18.85 4.91 -8.39
C LEU A 36 19.82 4.13 -9.33
N GLY A 37 19.40 3.82 -10.55
CA GLY A 37 20.15 2.90 -11.39
C GLY A 37 20.21 1.49 -10.78
N PRO A 38 21.37 0.78 -10.91
CA PRO A 38 21.54 -0.56 -10.33
C PRO A 38 21.29 -0.63 -8.81
N ALA A 39 21.56 0.45 -8.07
CA ALA A 39 21.32 0.51 -6.63
C ALA A 39 19.83 0.39 -6.25
N SER A 40 18.91 0.44 -7.21
CA SER A 40 17.47 0.18 -6.99
C SER A 40 17.22 -1.18 -6.34
N ILE A 41 18.09 -2.18 -6.52
CA ILE A 41 17.95 -3.49 -5.85
C ILE A 41 17.94 -3.36 -4.33
N VAL A 42 18.66 -2.39 -3.76
CA VAL A 42 18.67 -2.13 -2.31
C VAL A 42 17.29 -1.60 -1.87
N ALA A 43 16.67 -0.73 -2.68
CA ALA A 43 15.33 -0.22 -2.40
C ALA A 43 14.27 -1.35 -2.44
N TRP A 44 14.40 -2.34 -3.34
CA TRP A 44 13.54 -3.52 -3.37
C TRP A 44 13.69 -4.38 -2.11
N ILE A 45 14.93 -4.59 -1.62
CA ILE A 45 15.18 -5.32 -0.37
C ILE A 45 14.54 -4.59 0.81
N VAL A 46 14.77 -3.28 0.93
CA VAL A 46 14.23 -2.47 2.04
C VAL A 46 12.72 -2.43 2.01
N ALA A 47 12.10 -2.22 0.84
CA ALA A 47 10.65 -2.22 0.69
C ALA A 47 10.03 -3.58 1.06
N GLY A 48 10.66 -4.70 0.66
CA GLY A 48 10.23 -6.06 1.02
C GLY A 48 10.31 -6.33 2.52
N ILE A 49 11.38 -5.87 3.19
CA ILE A 49 11.51 -5.95 4.66
C ILE A 49 10.41 -5.11 5.34
N PHE A 50 10.17 -3.88 4.88
CA PHE A 50 9.15 -3.01 5.41
C PHE A 50 7.75 -3.64 5.30
N ALA A 51 7.41 -4.12 4.12
CA ALA A 51 6.13 -4.78 3.87
C ALA A 51 5.96 -6.04 4.73
N THR A 52 7.01 -6.84 4.90
CA THR A 52 6.97 -8.05 5.75
C THR A 52 6.74 -7.69 7.22
N ILE A 53 7.40 -6.67 7.76
CA ILE A 53 7.20 -6.21 9.15
C ILE A 53 5.75 -5.74 9.36
N ILE A 54 5.20 -4.98 8.41
CA ILE A 54 3.82 -4.50 8.47
C ILE A 54 2.85 -5.68 8.36
N ALA A 55 3.06 -6.62 7.42
CA ALA A 55 2.23 -7.81 7.25
C ALA A 55 2.20 -8.68 8.52
N LEU A 56 3.33 -8.83 9.22
CA LEU A 56 3.40 -9.50 10.52
C LEU A 56 2.54 -8.81 11.59
N THR A 57 2.47 -7.49 11.56
CA THR A 57 1.62 -6.72 12.47
C THR A 57 0.14 -6.95 12.19
N PHE A 58 -0.26 -7.02 10.91
CA PHE A 58 -1.60 -7.44 10.50
C PHE A 58 -1.95 -8.85 10.97
N ALA A 59 -1.02 -9.78 10.82
CA ALA A 59 -1.17 -11.15 11.28
C ALA A 59 -1.42 -11.23 12.81
N LYS A 60 -0.81 -10.33 13.61
CA LYS A 60 -1.08 -10.24 15.06
C LYS A 60 -2.51 -9.78 15.36
N CYS A 61 -3.06 -8.83 14.57
CA CYS A 61 -4.44 -8.37 14.70
C CYS A 61 -5.45 -9.45 14.30
N SER A 62 -5.24 -10.12 13.17
CA SER A 62 -6.15 -11.15 12.65
C SER A 62 -6.34 -12.32 13.59
N GLY A 63 -5.31 -12.66 14.38
CA GLY A 63 -5.39 -13.69 15.43
C GLY A 63 -6.32 -13.33 16.61
N VAL A 64 -6.63 -12.05 16.83
CA VAL A 64 -7.47 -11.58 17.95
C VAL A 64 -8.84 -11.10 17.51
N VAL A 65 -8.95 -10.55 16.30
CA VAL A 65 -10.19 -10.01 15.75
C VAL A 65 -10.73 -10.96 14.69
N LYS A 66 -11.79 -11.71 15.04
CA LYS A 66 -12.42 -12.69 14.15
C LYS A 66 -13.54 -12.10 13.27
N GLN A 67 -13.81 -10.80 13.42
CA GLN A 67 -14.83 -10.10 12.64
C GLN A 67 -14.30 -9.82 11.23
N VAL A 68 -15.19 -9.95 10.23
CA VAL A 68 -14.93 -9.55 8.85
C VAL A 68 -14.72 -8.04 8.80
N GLY A 69 -13.78 -7.56 7.98
CA GLY A 69 -13.53 -6.14 7.81
C GLY A 69 -12.05 -5.73 7.93
N GLY A 70 -11.16 -6.67 8.29
CA GLY A 70 -9.71 -6.41 8.34
C GLY A 70 -9.34 -5.18 9.18
N PRO A 71 -8.55 -4.23 8.61
CA PRO A 71 -8.08 -3.02 9.30
C PRO A 71 -9.18 -2.20 9.98
N TYR A 72 -10.31 -2.04 9.29
CA TYR A 72 -11.48 -1.36 9.82
C TYR A 72 -11.97 -1.99 11.14
N ALA A 73 -12.12 -3.33 11.16
CA ALA A 73 -12.57 -4.06 12.34
C ALA A 73 -11.53 -4.03 13.47
N TYR A 74 -10.23 -4.03 13.13
CA TYR A 74 -9.16 -3.96 14.13
C TYR A 74 -9.17 -2.63 14.88
N ALA A 75 -9.23 -1.52 14.16
CA ALA A 75 -9.27 -0.20 14.75
C ALA A 75 -10.57 0.05 15.52
N LYS A 76 -11.73 -0.42 15.00
CA LYS A 76 -13.03 -0.34 15.67
C LYS A 76 -13.02 -1.06 17.02
N LYS A 77 -12.45 -2.28 17.07
CA LYS A 77 -12.32 -3.06 18.30
C LYS A 77 -11.33 -2.44 19.30
N ALA A 78 -10.23 -1.87 18.80
CA ALA A 78 -9.21 -1.30 19.66
C ALA A 78 -9.59 0.08 20.22
N PHE A 79 -10.14 0.97 19.40
CA PHE A 79 -10.27 2.39 19.71
C PHE A 79 -11.70 2.94 19.54
N GLY A 80 -12.66 2.10 19.16
CA GLY A 80 -14.06 2.50 18.98
C GLY A 80 -14.41 2.91 17.54
N HIS A 81 -15.62 3.36 17.38
CA HIS A 81 -16.28 3.55 16.07
C HIS A 81 -15.59 4.57 15.18
N PHE A 82 -15.20 5.72 15.70
CA PHE A 82 -14.52 6.78 14.95
C PHE A 82 -13.17 6.31 14.39
N SER A 83 -12.36 5.64 15.21
CA SER A 83 -11.07 5.10 14.78
C SER A 83 -11.24 4.00 13.75
N GLY A 84 -12.27 3.17 13.87
CA GLY A 84 -12.66 2.21 12.84
C GLY A 84 -12.99 2.91 11.53
N PHE A 85 -13.86 3.93 11.57
CA PHE A 85 -14.23 4.70 10.39
C PHE A 85 -13.02 5.32 9.69
N ILE A 86 -12.18 6.07 10.40
CA ILE A 86 -11.04 6.76 9.78
C ILE A 86 -10.02 5.78 9.17
N THR A 87 -9.85 4.62 9.81
CA THR A 87 -9.00 3.53 9.26
C THR A 87 -9.60 2.93 7.99
N GLY A 88 -10.91 2.63 8.00
CA GLY A 88 -11.63 2.12 6.84
C GLY A 88 -11.68 3.13 5.70
N TRP A 89 -11.90 4.42 6.00
CA TRP A 89 -11.87 5.52 5.06
C TRP A 89 -10.51 5.64 4.36
N SER A 90 -9.42 5.62 5.14
CA SER A 90 -8.06 5.70 4.60
C SER A 90 -7.72 4.48 3.75
N LEU A 91 -8.11 3.27 4.17
CA LEU A 91 -7.95 2.07 3.37
C LEU A 91 -8.74 2.15 2.06
N TRP A 92 -9.99 2.63 2.12
CA TRP A 92 -10.83 2.79 0.93
C TRP A 92 -10.23 3.78 -0.07
N LEU A 93 -9.69 4.92 0.40
CA LEU A 93 -8.97 5.89 -0.45
C LEU A 93 -7.71 5.30 -1.06
N ALA A 94 -6.94 4.52 -0.28
CA ALA A 94 -5.71 3.88 -0.73
C ALA A 94 -5.98 2.87 -1.85
N GLU A 95 -6.95 1.98 -1.65
CA GLU A 95 -7.39 0.99 -2.62
C GLU A 95 -7.97 1.65 -3.87
N LEU A 96 -8.79 2.70 -3.70
CA LEU A 96 -9.38 3.42 -4.82
C LEU A 96 -8.29 4.06 -5.71
N ALA A 97 -7.27 4.67 -5.11
CA ALA A 97 -6.13 5.22 -5.85
C ALA A 97 -5.31 4.13 -6.56
N ALA A 98 -5.07 3.00 -5.90
CA ALA A 98 -4.42 1.84 -6.51
C ALA A 98 -5.21 1.31 -7.71
N LEU A 99 -6.54 1.19 -7.58
CA LEU A 99 -7.43 0.77 -8.67
C LEU A 99 -7.38 1.72 -9.90
N CYS A 100 -7.00 2.97 -9.72
CA CYS A 100 -6.83 3.91 -10.83
C CYS A 100 -5.55 3.67 -11.63
N VAL A 101 -4.53 3.04 -11.03
CA VAL A 101 -3.25 2.73 -11.70
C VAL A 101 -3.39 1.58 -12.69
N PHE A 102 -4.21 0.58 -12.38
CA PHE A 102 -4.33 -0.63 -13.21
C PHE A 102 -4.86 -0.38 -14.63
N PRO A 103 -5.91 0.43 -14.87
CA PRO A 103 -6.34 0.77 -16.23
C PRO A 103 -5.27 1.50 -17.06
N LEU A 104 -4.49 2.36 -16.41
CA LEU A 104 -3.34 3.02 -17.04
C LEU A 104 -2.28 2.01 -17.46
N ALA A 105 -1.93 1.08 -16.55
CA ALA A 105 -0.99 0.00 -16.83
C ALA A 105 -1.48 -0.89 -17.99
N PHE A 106 -2.78 -1.22 -18.01
CA PHE A 106 -3.38 -1.98 -19.11
C PHE A 106 -3.19 -1.27 -20.44
N ALA A 107 -3.50 0.03 -20.51
CA ALA A 107 -3.32 0.80 -21.73
C ALA A 107 -1.84 0.91 -22.17
N ILE A 108 -0.91 1.06 -21.21
CA ILE A 108 0.54 1.06 -21.47
C ILE A 108 0.99 -0.26 -22.10
N TYR A 109 0.62 -1.41 -21.52
CA TYR A 109 1.02 -2.70 -22.05
C TYR A 109 0.29 -3.08 -23.35
N LEU A 110 -0.96 -2.62 -23.53
CA LEU A 110 -1.68 -2.77 -24.79
C LEU A 110 -1.04 -1.95 -25.92
N SER A 111 -0.41 -0.81 -25.61
CA SER A 111 0.26 0.04 -26.61
C SER A 111 1.46 -0.66 -27.28
N PHE A 112 1.95 -1.75 -26.71
CA PHE A 112 2.94 -2.62 -27.36
C PHE A 112 2.39 -3.27 -28.64
N PHE A 113 1.09 -3.59 -28.67
CA PHE A 113 0.43 -4.21 -29.83
C PHE A 113 -0.22 -3.19 -30.78
N ILE A 114 -0.79 -2.13 -30.19
CA ILE A 114 -1.55 -1.10 -30.94
C ILE A 114 -1.11 0.26 -30.42
N PRO A 115 -0.38 1.07 -31.21
CA PRO A 115 0.01 2.40 -30.80
C PRO A 115 -1.20 3.24 -30.38
N LEU A 116 -1.17 3.83 -29.19
CA LEU A 116 -2.27 4.58 -28.61
C LEU A 116 -1.85 6.05 -28.44
N ASP A 117 -2.61 6.94 -29.07
CA ASP A 117 -2.60 8.37 -28.73
C ASP A 117 -3.38 8.63 -27.42
N PHE A 118 -3.50 9.89 -27.03
CA PHE A 118 -4.25 10.24 -25.83
C PHE A 118 -5.69 9.76 -25.87
N THR A 119 -6.39 9.95 -26.99
CA THR A 119 -7.79 9.55 -27.17
C THR A 119 -7.94 8.03 -27.12
N GLY A 120 -7.10 7.32 -27.87
CA GLY A 120 -7.05 5.85 -27.85
C GLY A 120 -6.81 5.29 -26.47
N ARG A 121 -5.91 5.90 -25.68
CA ARG A 121 -5.66 5.52 -24.28
C ARG A 121 -6.89 5.71 -23.40
N VAL A 122 -7.59 6.83 -23.49
CA VAL A 122 -8.82 7.09 -22.72
C VAL A 122 -9.92 6.10 -23.10
N VAL A 123 -10.07 5.78 -24.38
CA VAL A 123 -11.04 4.75 -24.86
C VAL A 123 -10.69 3.38 -24.29
N VAL A 124 -9.42 2.97 -24.33
CA VAL A 124 -8.98 1.67 -23.77
C VAL A 124 -9.23 1.62 -22.26
N ILE A 125 -8.91 2.68 -21.50
CA ILE A 125 -9.19 2.79 -20.07
C ILE A 125 -10.70 2.62 -19.81
N PHE A 126 -11.55 3.31 -20.59
CA PHE A 126 -13.01 3.18 -20.46
C PHE A 126 -13.49 1.75 -20.73
N LEU A 127 -13.05 1.14 -21.84
CA LEU A 127 -13.45 -0.23 -22.19
C LEU A 127 -12.99 -1.25 -21.16
N PHE A 128 -11.79 -1.10 -20.64
CA PHE A 128 -11.24 -1.97 -19.59
C PHE A 128 -12.05 -1.86 -18.29
N ILE A 129 -12.34 -0.65 -17.82
CA ILE A 129 -13.15 -0.43 -16.63
C ILE A 129 -14.58 -0.92 -16.84
N MET A 130 -15.16 -0.67 -18.02
CA MET A 130 -16.50 -1.16 -18.35
C MET A 130 -16.55 -2.69 -18.37
N PHE A 131 -15.53 -3.36 -18.91
CA PHE A 131 -15.42 -4.82 -18.87
C PHE A 131 -15.43 -5.33 -17.42
N LEU A 132 -14.60 -4.75 -16.54
CA LEU A 132 -14.55 -5.14 -15.13
C LEU A 132 -15.84 -4.80 -14.38
N PHE A 133 -16.48 -3.67 -14.71
CA PHE A 133 -17.78 -3.32 -14.16
C PHE A 133 -18.82 -4.39 -14.51
N LEU A 134 -18.93 -4.77 -15.78
CA LEU A 134 -19.91 -5.75 -16.23
C LEU A 134 -19.66 -7.14 -15.64
N THR A 135 -18.41 -7.61 -15.57
CA THR A 135 -18.07 -8.90 -14.97
C THR A 135 -18.49 -8.96 -13.50
N ASN A 136 -18.21 -7.91 -12.75
CA ASN A 136 -18.59 -7.83 -11.35
C ASN A 136 -20.09 -7.57 -11.13
N TYR A 137 -20.73 -6.81 -12.02
CA TYR A 137 -22.16 -6.53 -11.95
C TYR A 137 -23.01 -7.80 -12.09
N PHE A 138 -22.70 -8.66 -13.05
CA PHE A 138 -23.44 -9.91 -13.30
C PHE A 138 -23.09 -11.03 -12.32
N GLY A 139 -22.09 -10.85 -11.47
CA GLY A 139 -21.74 -11.78 -10.40
C GLY A 139 -21.27 -13.13 -10.91
N ILE A 140 -20.01 -13.28 -11.26
CA ILE A 140 -19.44 -14.54 -11.74
C ILE A 140 -19.26 -15.49 -10.56
N LYS A 141 -20.22 -16.43 -10.38
CA LYS A 141 -20.17 -17.48 -9.34
C LYS A 141 -18.99 -18.48 -9.47
N LYS A 142 -18.18 -18.37 -10.53
CA LYS A 142 -17.02 -19.25 -10.78
C LYS A 142 -15.66 -18.60 -10.47
N ALA A 143 -15.67 -17.42 -9.84
CA ALA A 143 -14.50 -16.57 -9.68
C ALA A 143 -13.30 -17.24 -8.99
N ALA A 144 -13.47 -18.10 -7.99
CA ALA A 144 -12.34 -18.67 -7.25
C ALA A 144 -11.42 -19.56 -8.14
N ARG A 145 -11.96 -20.47 -8.92
CA ARG A 145 -11.16 -21.33 -9.79
C ARG A 145 -10.50 -20.57 -10.95
N VAL A 146 -11.19 -19.55 -11.47
CA VAL A 146 -10.65 -18.66 -12.49
C VAL A 146 -9.52 -17.83 -11.89
N ASN A 147 -9.68 -17.32 -10.68
CA ASN A 147 -8.65 -16.56 -10.00
C ASN A 147 -7.39 -17.39 -9.71
N ASP A 148 -7.53 -18.68 -9.35
CA ASP A 148 -6.39 -19.57 -9.13
C ASP A 148 -5.62 -19.81 -10.43
N ALA A 149 -6.33 -20.08 -11.54
CA ALA A 149 -5.73 -20.22 -12.86
C ALA A 149 -5.04 -18.92 -13.32
N LEU A 150 -5.70 -17.78 -13.13
CA LEU A 150 -5.12 -16.46 -13.44
C LEU A 150 -3.88 -16.17 -12.59
N THR A 151 -3.86 -16.59 -11.31
CA THR A 151 -2.69 -16.41 -10.44
C THR A 151 -1.47 -17.19 -10.96
N VAL A 152 -1.66 -18.41 -11.41
CA VAL A 152 -0.59 -19.20 -12.04
C VAL A 152 -0.17 -18.58 -13.38
N LEU A 153 -1.14 -18.18 -14.20
CA LEU A 153 -0.89 -17.60 -15.53
C LEU A 153 -0.11 -16.29 -15.44
N LYS A 154 -0.37 -15.44 -14.43
CA LYS A 154 0.34 -14.17 -14.27
C LYS A 154 1.77 -14.31 -13.74
N LEU A 155 2.06 -15.39 -13.01
CA LEU A 155 3.40 -15.70 -12.53
C LEU A 155 4.29 -16.35 -13.59
N ALA A 156 3.71 -17.09 -14.53
CA ALA A 156 4.46 -17.85 -15.54
C ALA A 156 5.40 -16.98 -16.41
N PRO A 157 4.98 -15.81 -16.96
CA PRO A 157 5.88 -14.94 -17.72
C PRO A 157 7.02 -14.38 -16.88
N LEU A 158 6.77 -14.02 -15.63
CA LEU A 158 7.82 -13.55 -14.71
C LEU A 158 8.80 -14.67 -14.39
N PHE A 159 8.32 -15.87 -14.13
CA PHE A 159 9.17 -17.04 -13.90
C PHE A 159 10.04 -17.35 -15.12
N LEU A 160 9.45 -17.32 -16.33
CA LEU A 160 10.20 -17.48 -17.57
C LEU A 160 11.30 -16.43 -17.72
N LEU A 161 10.99 -15.15 -17.46
CA LEU A 161 11.96 -14.06 -17.50
C LEU A 161 13.11 -14.28 -16.51
N ILE A 162 12.80 -14.72 -15.29
CA ILE A 162 13.81 -15.02 -14.27
C ILE A 162 14.72 -16.14 -14.75
N VAL A 163 14.16 -17.27 -15.20
CA VAL A 163 14.96 -18.43 -15.62
C VAL A 163 15.87 -18.08 -16.81
N VAL A 164 15.31 -17.50 -17.86
CA VAL A 164 16.07 -17.11 -19.05
C VAL A 164 17.12 -16.04 -18.71
N GLY A 165 16.71 -15.04 -17.90
CA GLY A 165 17.61 -13.98 -17.46
C GLY A 165 18.80 -14.50 -16.64
N LEU A 166 18.56 -15.39 -15.68
CA LEU A 166 19.63 -16.01 -14.91
C LEU A 166 20.59 -16.81 -15.81
N ILE A 167 20.09 -17.61 -16.75
CA ILE A 167 20.93 -18.34 -17.71
C ILE A 167 21.76 -17.36 -18.54
N TRP A 168 21.15 -16.27 -19.01
CA TRP A 168 21.84 -15.23 -19.77
C TRP A 168 22.91 -14.54 -18.94
N MET A 169 22.62 -14.20 -17.68
CA MET A 169 23.59 -13.56 -16.77
C MET A 169 24.84 -14.42 -16.56
N PHE A 170 24.68 -15.73 -16.38
CA PHE A 170 25.84 -16.65 -16.28
C PHE A 170 26.62 -16.79 -17.59
N SER A 171 25.96 -16.60 -18.73
CA SER A 171 26.57 -16.70 -20.05
C SER A 171 27.30 -15.43 -20.48
N LYS A 172 26.98 -14.27 -19.89
CA LYS A 172 27.49 -12.95 -20.31
C LYS A 172 27.93 -12.09 -19.09
N PRO A 173 28.83 -12.59 -18.22
CA PRO A 173 29.14 -11.91 -16.94
C PRO A 173 29.77 -10.52 -17.14
N GLU A 174 30.52 -10.30 -18.22
CA GLU A 174 31.14 -9.00 -18.53
C GLU A 174 30.07 -7.94 -18.84
N ILE A 175 29.05 -8.29 -19.61
CA ILE A 175 27.92 -7.39 -19.93
C ILE A 175 27.13 -7.08 -18.66
N VAL A 176 26.84 -8.08 -17.83
CA VAL A 176 26.20 -7.91 -16.54
C VAL A 176 26.95 -6.92 -15.67
N LEU A 177 28.27 -7.08 -15.57
CA LEU A 177 29.13 -6.19 -14.78
C LEU A 177 29.10 -4.75 -15.32
N SER A 178 29.12 -4.58 -16.65
CA SER A 178 29.04 -3.24 -17.27
C SER A 178 27.73 -2.53 -17.02
N HIS A 179 26.59 -3.27 -16.87
CA HIS A 179 25.30 -2.70 -16.53
C HIS A 179 25.16 -2.38 -15.03
N LEU A 180 25.85 -3.16 -14.16
CA LEU A 180 25.81 -2.97 -12.71
C LEU A 180 26.79 -1.92 -12.19
N LEU A 181 27.77 -1.50 -12.99
CA LEU A 181 28.77 -0.51 -12.61
C LEU A 181 28.66 0.78 -13.46
N PRO A 182 28.76 1.96 -12.83
CA PRO A 182 28.84 2.17 -11.38
C PRO A 182 27.53 1.79 -10.68
N PHE A 183 27.62 1.20 -9.47
CA PHE A 183 26.46 0.67 -8.74
C PHE A 183 25.39 1.73 -8.41
N ALA A 184 25.81 2.93 -8.04
CA ALA A 184 24.91 4.05 -7.71
C ALA A 184 25.24 5.29 -8.59
N PRO A 185 25.02 5.25 -9.92
CA PRO A 185 25.39 6.34 -10.82
C PRO A 185 24.63 7.64 -10.54
N LEU A 186 23.42 7.55 -9.99
CA LEU A 186 22.56 8.68 -9.63
C LEU A 186 22.65 9.07 -8.14
N GLY A 187 23.54 8.41 -7.38
CA GLY A 187 23.63 8.56 -5.93
C GLY A 187 22.40 8.04 -5.19
N PHE A 188 22.31 8.36 -3.89
CA PHE A 188 21.21 7.91 -3.00
C PHE A 188 20.23 9.03 -2.63
N GLY A 189 20.31 10.21 -3.24
CA GLY A 189 19.45 11.36 -2.93
C GLY A 189 17.94 11.07 -3.07
N GLN A 190 17.58 10.18 -4.00
CA GLN A 190 16.20 9.78 -4.27
C GLN A 190 15.82 8.41 -3.67
N PHE A 191 16.65 7.86 -2.76
CA PHE A 191 16.45 6.52 -2.20
C PHE A 191 15.08 6.38 -1.51
N GLY A 192 14.70 7.37 -0.69
CA GLY A 192 13.40 7.35 -0.01
C GLY A 192 12.21 7.32 -0.97
N MET A 193 12.24 8.15 -2.01
CA MET A 193 11.21 8.17 -3.05
C MET A 193 11.15 6.82 -3.79
N ALA A 194 12.29 6.23 -4.13
CA ALA A 194 12.35 4.92 -4.77
C ALA A 194 11.74 3.83 -3.86
N VAL A 195 12.06 3.84 -2.56
CA VAL A 195 11.46 2.91 -1.59
C VAL A 195 9.95 3.06 -1.53
N VAL A 196 9.40 4.28 -1.54
CA VAL A 196 7.94 4.51 -1.53
C VAL A 196 7.27 3.94 -2.78
N LEU A 197 7.81 4.24 -3.97
CA LEU A 197 7.25 3.77 -5.24
C LEU A 197 7.35 2.25 -5.39
N ILE A 198 8.43 1.65 -4.89
CA ILE A 198 8.62 0.19 -4.89
C ILE A 198 7.79 -0.48 -3.80
N PHE A 199 7.61 0.16 -2.64
CA PHE A 199 6.78 -0.38 -1.55
C PHE A 199 5.34 -0.63 -2.01
N TRP A 200 4.81 0.20 -2.90
CA TRP A 200 3.50 -0.01 -3.50
C TRP A 200 3.36 -1.39 -4.15
N ALA A 201 4.43 -1.91 -4.76
CA ALA A 201 4.43 -3.26 -5.34
C ALA A 201 4.26 -4.39 -4.32
N TYR A 202 4.51 -4.15 -3.05
CA TYR A 202 4.32 -5.13 -1.98
C TYR A 202 2.98 -5.01 -1.26
N VAL A 203 2.13 -4.04 -1.61
CA VAL A 203 0.79 -3.86 -1.03
C VAL A 203 -0.17 -4.93 -1.57
N GLY A 204 -1.23 -5.24 -0.83
CA GLY A 204 -2.22 -6.27 -1.17
C GLY A 204 -2.30 -7.39 -0.13
N PHE A 205 -1.27 -7.58 0.72
CA PHE A 205 -1.27 -8.60 1.77
C PHE A 205 -2.38 -8.41 2.80
N GLU A 206 -2.88 -7.19 2.98
CA GLU A 206 -3.98 -6.87 3.90
C GLU A 206 -5.28 -7.59 3.50
N LEU A 207 -5.50 -7.82 2.21
CA LEU A 207 -6.68 -8.52 1.69
C LEU A 207 -6.76 -9.97 2.20
N ALA A 208 -5.61 -10.62 2.43
CA ALA A 208 -5.56 -11.97 3.02
C ALA A 208 -6.02 -12.00 4.49
N SER A 209 -6.06 -10.86 5.16
CA SER A 209 -6.55 -10.74 6.55
C SER A 209 -8.08 -10.59 6.65
N ILE A 210 -8.79 -10.41 5.54
CA ILE A 210 -10.23 -10.15 5.53
C ILE A 210 -11.07 -11.42 5.77
N PRO A 211 -10.82 -12.58 5.12
CA PRO A 211 -11.66 -13.77 5.25
C PRO A 211 -11.32 -14.65 6.47
N THR A 212 -10.91 -14.04 7.59
CA THR A 212 -10.50 -14.80 8.80
C THR A 212 -11.55 -15.77 9.34
N SER A 213 -12.84 -15.49 9.08
CA SER A 213 -13.94 -16.40 9.46
C SER A 213 -13.98 -17.70 8.65
N GLU A 214 -13.37 -17.73 7.47
CA GLU A 214 -13.35 -18.87 6.53
C GLU A 214 -12.08 -19.72 6.68
N ILE A 215 -11.10 -19.27 7.48
CA ILE A 215 -9.80 -19.90 7.65
C ILE A 215 -9.85 -20.89 8.82
N ARG A 216 -9.25 -22.07 8.65
CA ARG A 216 -9.02 -23.04 9.73
C ARG A 216 -7.90 -22.54 10.65
N ASN A 217 -8.14 -22.45 11.95
CA ASN A 217 -7.17 -21.97 12.95
C ASN A 217 -6.47 -20.67 12.54
N PRO A 218 -7.22 -19.58 12.30
CA PRO A 218 -6.68 -18.36 11.71
C PRO A 218 -5.51 -17.76 12.50
N GLU A 219 -5.51 -17.91 13.83
CA GLU A 219 -4.43 -17.46 14.71
C GLU A 219 -3.06 -18.12 14.43
N LYS A 220 -3.04 -19.32 13.84
CA LYS A 220 -1.81 -20.03 13.46
C LYS A 220 -1.53 -19.96 11.96
N VAL A 221 -2.58 -20.08 11.15
CA VAL A 221 -2.47 -20.15 9.69
C VAL A 221 -2.14 -18.79 9.09
N VAL A 222 -2.87 -17.73 9.46
CA VAL A 222 -2.68 -16.39 8.85
C VAL A 222 -1.25 -15.86 9.04
N PRO A 223 -0.64 -15.88 10.26
CA PRO A 223 0.73 -15.41 10.42
C PRO A 223 1.74 -16.16 9.55
N LYS A 224 1.63 -17.50 9.51
CA LYS A 224 2.56 -18.33 8.74
C LYS A 224 2.38 -18.11 7.23
N ALA A 225 1.14 -18.05 6.76
CA ALA A 225 0.82 -17.81 5.36
C ALA A 225 1.28 -16.43 4.88
N MET A 226 1.10 -15.39 5.71
CA MET A 226 1.61 -14.04 5.40
C MET A 226 3.13 -14.02 5.28
N VAL A 227 3.86 -14.62 6.23
CA VAL A 227 5.33 -14.70 6.15
C VAL A 227 5.77 -15.43 4.90
N LEU A 228 5.21 -16.62 4.66
CA LEU A 228 5.57 -17.44 3.51
C LEU A 228 5.22 -16.73 2.19
N GLY A 229 4.05 -16.13 2.10
CA GLY A 229 3.63 -15.36 0.94
C GLY A 229 4.54 -14.16 0.66
N MET A 230 4.86 -13.38 1.69
CA MET A 230 5.76 -12.24 1.55
C MET A 230 7.19 -12.65 1.19
N LEU A 231 7.69 -13.79 1.69
CA LEU A 231 9.00 -14.32 1.29
C LEU A 231 9.01 -14.75 -0.18
N ILE A 232 7.97 -15.44 -0.64
CA ILE A 232 7.82 -15.85 -2.05
C ILE A 232 7.78 -14.61 -2.94
N VAL A 233 6.94 -13.62 -2.63
CA VAL A 233 6.82 -12.37 -3.39
C VAL A 233 8.16 -11.63 -3.42
N SER A 234 8.82 -11.47 -2.26
CA SER A 234 10.10 -10.76 -2.18
C SER A 234 11.17 -11.46 -3.02
N ALA A 235 11.24 -12.80 -2.99
CA ALA A 235 12.18 -13.56 -3.82
C ALA A 235 11.91 -13.35 -5.31
N PHE A 236 10.62 -13.43 -5.74
CA PHE A 236 10.23 -13.16 -7.12
C PHE A 236 10.61 -11.75 -7.56
N TYR A 237 10.30 -10.74 -6.76
CA TYR A 237 10.56 -9.35 -7.08
C TYR A 237 12.06 -9.04 -7.13
N LEU A 238 12.83 -9.55 -6.19
CA LEU A 238 14.29 -9.38 -6.18
C LEU A 238 14.93 -10.05 -7.38
N LEU A 239 14.57 -11.30 -7.70
CA LEU A 239 15.11 -12.00 -8.87
C LEU A 239 14.71 -11.33 -10.17
N THR A 240 13.44 -10.93 -10.31
CA THR A 240 12.98 -10.19 -11.50
C THR A 240 13.77 -8.88 -11.68
N ASN A 241 13.92 -8.08 -10.62
CA ASN A 241 14.65 -6.82 -10.74
C ASN A 241 16.13 -7.01 -10.92
N LEU A 242 16.73 -8.05 -10.33
CA LEU A 242 18.13 -8.40 -10.60
C LEU A 242 18.33 -8.70 -12.09
N VAL A 243 17.45 -9.50 -12.70
CA VAL A 243 17.49 -9.76 -14.14
C VAL A 243 17.34 -8.47 -14.94
N ILE A 244 16.38 -7.61 -14.59
CA ILE A 244 16.12 -6.34 -15.29
C ILE A 244 17.37 -5.46 -15.31
N ILE A 245 17.94 -5.14 -14.14
CA ILE A 245 19.08 -4.23 -14.02
C ILE A 245 20.38 -4.81 -14.56
N SER A 246 20.47 -6.14 -14.68
CA SER A 246 21.62 -6.83 -15.27
C SER A 246 21.55 -6.93 -16.79
N SER A 247 20.33 -6.93 -17.36
CA SER A 247 20.11 -7.18 -18.79
C SER A 247 20.08 -5.92 -19.66
N ALA A 248 19.92 -4.74 -19.03
CA ALA A 248 19.84 -3.47 -19.75
C ALA A 248 20.46 -2.32 -18.94
N ASN A 249 20.92 -1.29 -19.65
CA ASN A 249 21.41 -0.08 -19.00
C ASN A 249 20.26 0.62 -18.25
N TYR A 250 20.56 1.17 -17.09
CA TYR A 250 19.57 1.86 -16.25
C TYR A 250 18.92 3.07 -16.93
N ALA A 251 19.62 3.78 -17.80
CA ALA A 251 19.10 4.93 -18.55
C ALA A 251 18.05 4.48 -19.58
N ASP A 252 18.28 3.35 -20.26
CA ASP A 252 17.32 2.75 -21.18
C ASP A 252 16.07 2.29 -20.41
N LEU A 253 16.28 1.59 -19.28
CA LEU A 253 15.17 1.13 -18.42
C LEU A 253 14.31 2.28 -17.90
N ALA A 254 14.92 3.41 -17.53
CA ALA A 254 14.24 4.61 -17.06
C ALA A 254 13.34 5.23 -18.13
N SER A 255 13.72 5.12 -19.40
CA SER A 255 12.95 5.64 -20.55
C SER A 255 11.80 4.73 -20.97
N GLN A 256 11.79 3.45 -20.54
CA GLN A 256 10.75 2.49 -20.93
C GLN A 256 9.50 2.63 -20.10
N THR A 257 8.36 2.71 -20.76
CA THR A 257 7.03 2.63 -20.12
C THR A 257 6.67 1.19 -19.73
N ALA A 258 7.24 0.18 -20.42
CA ALA A 258 7.04 -1.25 -20.20
C ALA A 258 8.39 -1.97 -20.03
N PRO A 259 9.13 -1.76 -18.92
CA PRO A 259 10.52 -2.21 -18.77
C PRO A 259 10.66 -3.73 -18.84
N LEU A 260 9.72 -4.50 -18.31
CA LEU A 260 9.76 -5.96 -18.36
C LEU A 260 9.62 -6.49 -19.81
N THR A 261 8.74 -5.88 -20.61
CA THR A 261 8.58 -6.22 -22.02
C THR A 261 9.86 -5.91 -22.82
N TYR A 262 10.50 -4.77 -22.52
CA TYR A 262 11.78 -4.39 -23.13
C TYR A 262 12.90 -5.38 -22.80
N VAL A 263 13.06 -5.77 -21.54
CA VAL A 263 14.07 -6.76 -21.13
C VAL A 263 13.75 -8.14 -21.73
N ALA A 264 12.48 -8.54 -21.78
CA ALA A 264 12.07 -9.78 -22.43
C ALA A 264 12.39 -9.76 -23.94
N PHE A 265 12.29 -8.61 -24.60
CA PHE A 265 12.72 -8.45 -25.99
C PHE A 265 14.24 -8.64 -26.13
N LEU A 266 15.05 -8.04 -25.26
CA LEU A 266 16.50 -8.18 -25.28
C LEU A 266 16.96 -9.63 -25.07
N LEU A 267 16.28 -10.36 -24.17
CA LEU A 267 16.67 -11.73 -23.80
C LEU A 267 16.10 -12.81 -24.73
N MET A 268 14.88 -12.62 -25.26
CA MET A 268 14.12 -13.65 -25.96
C MET A 268 13.56 -13.19 -27.32
N GLY A 269 13.89 -11.96 -27.75
CA GLY A 269 13.37 -11.37 -28.98
C GLY A 269 11.86 -11.05 -28.93
N GLY A 270 11.25 -10.89 -30.09
CA GLY A 270 9.85 -10.49 -30.21
C GLY A 270 8.86 -11.45 -29.53
N LEU A 271 9.14 -12.76 -29.54
CA LEU A 271 8.30 -13.75 -28.86
C LEU A 271 8.30 -13.52 -27.33
N GLY A 272 9.47 -13.28 -26.75
CA GLY A 272 9.58 -12.97 -25.31
C GLY A 272 8.84 -11.70 -24.92
N ALA A 273 8.99 -10.63 -25.71
CA ALA A 273 8.26 -9.40 -25.52
C ALA A 273 6.73 -9.60 -25.57
N THR A 274 6.25 -10.38 -26.56
CA THR A 274 4.82 -10.70 -26.69
C THR A 274 4.28 -11.48 -25.49
N ILE A 275 5.00 -12.53 -25.04
CA ILE A 275 4.63 -13.30 -23.85
C ILE A 275 4.55 -12.41 -22.63
N MET A 276 5.55 -11.52 -22.44
CA MET A 276 5.59 -10.61 -21.29
C MET A 276 4.48 -9.57 -21.33
N ALA A 277 4.19 -8.99 -22.51
CA ALA A 277 3.10 -8.02 -22.67
C ALA A 277 1.73 -8.66 -22.40
N ILE A 278 1.45 -9.86 -22.93
CA ILE A 278 0.22 -10.62 -22.62
C ILE A 278 0.16 -10.94 -21.12
N GLY A 279 1.26 -11.40 -20.53
CA GLY A 279 1.35 -11.68 -19.11
C GLY A 279 1.04 -10.46 -18.23
N ALA A 280 1.53 -9.29 -18.63
CA ALA A 280 1.21 -8.03 -17.96
C ALA A 280 -0.29 -7.69 -18.07
N LEU A 281 -0.89 -7.79 -19.25
CA LEU A 281 -2.33 -7.54 -19.45
C LEU A 281 -3.20 -8.46 -18.60
N VAL A 282 -2.87 -9.75 -18.52
CA VAL A 282 -3.56 -10.74 -17.68
C VAL A 282 -3.37 -10.42 -16.19
N SER A 283 -2.12 -10.09 -15.79
CA SER A 283 -1.80 -9.77 -14.39
C SER A 283 -2.53 -8.52 -13.92
N VAL A 284 -2.48 -7.45 -14.71
CA VAL A 284 -3.18 -6.19 -14.45
C VAL A 284 -4.68 -6.40 -14.29
N SER A 285 -5.28 -7.18 -15.21
CA SER A 285 -6.73 -7.45 -15.18
C SER A 285 -7.15 -8.23 -13.93
N GLY A 286 -6.41 -9.29 -13.59
CA GLY A 286 -6.72 -10.13 -12.42
C GLY A 286 -6.54 -9.38 -11.09
N SER A 287 -5.50 -8.55 -10.98
CA SER A 287 -5.27 -7.77 -9.75
C SER A 287 -6.28 -6.64 -9.58
N ASN A 288 -6.63 -5.93 -10.67
CA ASN A 288 -7.67 -4.92 -10.63
C ASN A 288 -9.04 -5.50 -10.25
N GLU A 289 -9.39 -6.69 -10.78
CA GLU A 289 -10.63 -7.36 -10.40
C GLU A 289 -10.66 -7.70 -8.91
N SER A 290 -9.59 -8.27 -8.38
CA SER A 290 -9.47 -8.61 -6.96
C SER A 290 -9.53 -7.37 -6.05
N GLY A 291 -8.81 -6.31 -6.39
CA GLY A 291 -8.83 -5.04 -5.66
C GLY A 291 -10.20 -4.37 -5.71
N LEU A 292 -10.87 -4.38 -6.88
CA LEU A 292 -12.21 -3.82 -7.05
C LEU A 292 -13.24 -4.55 -6.17
N ILE A 293 -13.19 -5.88 -6.12
CA ILE A 293 -14.05 -6.67 -5.24
C ILE A 293 -13.81 -6.31 -3.77
N GLY A 294 -12.55 -6.20 -3.35
CA GLY A 294 -12.17 -5.85 -1.98
C GLY A 294 -12.65 -4.45 -1.58
N SER A 295 -12.34 -3.45 -2.40
CA SER A 295 -12.66 -2.05 -2.17
C SER A 295 -14.19 -1.79 -2.17
N VAL A 296 -14.92 -2.37 -3.13
CA VAL A 296 -16.39 -2.29 -3.20
C VAL A 296 -17.03 -2.94 -1.97
N ARG A 297 -16.52 -4.09 -1.48
CA ARG A 297 -17.02 -4.74 -0.27
C ARG A 297 -16.71 -3.94 0.99
N LEU A 298 -15.55 -3.27 1.05
CA LEU A 298 -15.23 -2.37 2.16
C LEU A 298 -16.22 -1.20 2.20
N ALA A 299 -16.47 -0.54 1.07
CA ALA A 299 -17.46 0.54 0.97
C ALA A 299 -18.87 0.07 1.33
N TYR A 300 -19.27 -1.12 0.87
CA TYR A 300 -20.53 -1.76 1.26
C TYR A 300 -20.62 -1.97 2.78
N ALA A 301 -19.59 -2.54 3.39
CA ALA A 301 -19.58 -2.80 4.84
C ALA A 301 -19.67 -1.50 5.65
N MET A 302 -18.93 -0.46 5.26
CA MET A 302 -18.99 0.85 5.89
C MET A 302 -20.37 1.52 5.71
N ALA A 303 -21.02 1.34 4.57
CA ALA A 303 -22.37 1.84 4.33
C ALA A 303 -23.43 1.07 5.13
N ALA A 304 -23.26 -0.24 5.28
CA ALA A 304 -24.13 -1.09 6.12
C ALA A 304 -24.02 -0.72 7.60
N ASP A 305 -22.82 -0.37 8.08
CA ASP A 305 -22.57 0.14 9.43
C ASP A 305 -23.01 1.61 9.61
N GLY A 306 -23.49 2.27 8.55
CA GLY A 306 -24.02 3.64 8.57
C GLY A 306 -22.97 4.75 8.42
N TYR A 307 -21.74 4.45 8.01
CA TYR A 307 -20.66 5.43 7.84
C TYR A 307 -20.59 6.03 6.43
N PHE A 308 -21.26 5.40 5.48
CA PHE A 308 -21.35 5.86 4.09
C PHE A 308 -22.85 6.02 3.71
N PRO A 309 -23.14 6.68 2.58
CA PRO A 309 -24.50 6.77 2.05
C PRO A 309 -25.13 5.37 1.95
N LYS A 310 -26.30 5.17 2.54
CA LYS A 310 -27.01 3.88 2.59
C LYS A 310 -27.19 3.23 1.21
N LYS A 311 -27.26 4.05 0.14
CA LYS A 311 -27.35 3.56 -1.25
C LYS A 311 -26.19 2.65 -1.64
N LEU A 312 -24.98 2.86 -1.07
CA LEU A 312 -23.80 2.01 -1.35
C LEU A 312 -23.94 0.60 -0.74
N ALA A 313 -24.84 0.43 0.23
CA ALA A 313 -25.19 -0.87 0.80
C ALA A 313 -26.33 -1.59 0.05
N ASN A 314 -26.83 -1.02 -1.05
CA ASN A 314 -27.89 -1.65 -1.82
C ASN A 314 -27.31 -2.76 -2.71
N LEU A 315 -27.82 -3.97 -2.52
CA LEU A 315 -27.52 -5.12 -3.39
C LEU A 315 -28.52 -5.16 -4.55
N HIS A 316 -28.02 -5.56 -5.71
CA HIS A 316 -28.85 -5.81 -6.88
C HIS A 316 -29.78 -7.01 -6.64
N ASN A 317 -31.08 -6.89 -6.90
CA ASN A 317 -32.09 -7.91 -6.56
C ASN A 317 -31.79 -9.29 -7.16
N LYS A 318 -31.31 -9.35 -8.41
CA LYS A 318 -31.04 -10.60 -9.13
C LYS A 318 -29.63 -11.14 -8.87
N TYR A 319 -28.62 -10.27 -8.82
CA TYR A 319 -27.21 -10.67 -8.81
C TYR A 319 -26.55 -10.58 -7.43
N SER A 320 -27.24 -9.97 -6.45
CA SER A 320 -26.74 -9.76 -5.07
C SER A 320 -25.38 -9.04 -5.02
N THR A 321 -25.12 -8.16 -5.99
CA THR A 321 -23.90 -7.36 -6.11
C THR A 321 -24.15 -5.92 -5.63
N PRO A 322 -23.21 -5.24 -4.95
CA PRO A 322 -23.34 -3.85 -4.54
C PRO A 322 -23.11 -2.91 -5.73
N HIS A 323 -24.04 -2.91 -6.68
CA HIS A 323 -23.93 -2.29 -8.00
C HIS A 323 -23.73 -0.78 -7.96
N ILE A 324 -24.29 -0.06 -6.98
CA ILE A 324 -24.11 1.39 -6.82
C ILE A 324 -22.67 1.68 -6.37
N SER A 325 -22.16 0.92 -5.39
CA SER A 325 -20.78 1.04 -4.96
C SER A 325 -19.81 0.75 -6.11
N LEU A 326 -20.07 -0.31 -6.87
CA LEU A 326 -19.30 -0.68 -8.06
C LEU A 326 -19.27 0.45 -9.10
N GLY A 327 -20.43 1.08 -9.38
CA GLY A 327 -20.53 2.22 -10.31
C GLY A 327 -19.71 3.42 -9.85
N VAL A 328 -19.77 3.77 -8.56
CA VAL A 328 -19.00 4.87 -7.99
C VAL A 328 -17.49 4.63 -8.15
N HIS A 329 -17.00 3.42 -7.83
CA HIS A 329 -15.58 3.06 -8.01
C HIS A 329 -15.17 3.15 -9.47
N SER A 330 -15.99 2.63 -10.39
CA SER A 330 -15.70 2.67 -11.82
C SER A 330 -15.60 4.09 -12.39
N VAL A 331 -16.51 4.98 -11.98
CA VAL A 331 -16.47 6.40 -12.42
C VAL A 331 -15.22 7.10 -11.88
N ILE A 332 -14.91 6.95 -10.59
CA ILE A 332 -13.73 7.56 -9.99
C ILE A 332 -12.46 7.02 -10.64
N ALA A 333 -12.38 5.68 -10.83
CA ALA A 333 -11.24 5.06 -11.48
C ALA A 333 -11.05 5.55 -12.93
N PHE A 334 -12.13 5.71 -13.68
CA PHE A 334 -12.07 6.23 -15.05
C PHE A 334 -11.53 7.68 -15.09
N VAL A 335 -12.09 8.56 -14.27
CA VAL A 335 -11.67 9.96 -14.22
C VAL A 335 -10.20 10.06 -13.77
N ALA A 336 -9.83 9.38 -12.68
CA ALA A 336 -8.48 9.48 -12.16
C ALA A 336 -7.45 8.84 -13.09
N ALA A 337 -7.71 7.67 -13.66
CA ALA A 337 -6.83 7.02 -14.62
C ALA A 337 -6.67 7.82 -15.94
N SER A 338 -7.67 8.61 -16.32
CA SER A 338 -7.59 9.41 -17.56
C SER A 338 -6.73 10.66 -17.41
N PHE A 339 -6.66 11.27 -16.21
CA PHE A 339 -6.11 12.61 -16.03
C PHE A 339 -4.91 12.71 -15.08
N PHE A 340 -4.68 11.71 -14.20
CA PHE A 340 -3.57 11.77 -13.24
C PHE A 340 -2.40 10.88 -13.68
N PRO A 341 -1.14 11.33 -13.41
CA PRO A 341 0.04 10.50 -13.64
C PRO A 341 0.07 9.28 -12.73
N VAL A 342 0.56 8.16 -13.24
CA VAL A 342 0.75 6.90 -12.47
C VAL A 342 1.51 7.14 -11.17
N LYS A 343 2.61 7.90 -11.23
CA LYS A 343 3.45 8.21 -10.06
C LYS A 343 2.66 8.87 -8.93
N ASP A 344 1.82 9.86 -9.24
CA ASP A 344 1.07 10.61 -8.25
C ASP A 344 -0.02 9.75 -7.59
N LEU A 345 -0.69 8.90 -8.37
CA LEU A 345 -1.65 7.92 -7.87
C LEU A 345 -0.99 6.93 -6.91
N ILE A 346 0.20 6.44 -7.24
CA ILE A 346 0.98 5.54 -6.38
C ILE A 346 1.37 6.24 -5.08
N LEU A 347 1.95 7.43 -5.14
CA LEU A 347 2.39 8.17 -3.95
C LEU A 347 1.23 8.49 -3.01
N PHE A 348 0.08 8.89 -3.57
CA PHE A 348 -1.14 9.12 -2.81
C PHE A 348 -1.67 7.82 -2.17
N SER A 349 -1.70 6.73 -2.94
CA SER A 349 -2.13 5.41 -2.45
C SER A 349 -1.25 4.97 -1.26
N VAL A 350 0.08 5.04 -1.39
CA VAL A 350 1.02 4.67 -0.32
C VAL A 350 0.85 5.54 0.92
N PHE A 351 0.61 6.86 0.77
CA PHE A 351 0.28 7.72 1.90
C PHE A 351 -0.93 7.21 2.69
N CYS A 352 -2.03 6.91 1.98
CA CYS A 352 -3.26 6.45 2.60
C CYS A 352 -3.11 5.05 3.23
N PHE A 353 -2.37 4.13 2.57
CA PHE A 353 -2.02 2.83 3.15
C PHE A 353 -1.18 2.99 4.41
N ALA A 354 -0.14 3.83 4.38
CA ALA A 354 0.72 4.05 5.54
C ALA A 354 -0.06 4.59 6.73
N PHE A 355 -1.00 5.53 6.50
CA PHE A 355 -1.88 6.02 7.55
C PHE A 355 -2.77 4.90 8.13
N CYS A 356 -3.40 4.08 7.28
CA CYS A 356 -4.17 2.92 7.70
C CYS A 356 -3.31 1.94 8.52
N TYR A 357 -2.08 1.66 8.07
CA TYR A 357 -1.17 0.73 8.71
C TYR A 357 -0.67 1.22 10.07
N ILE A 358 -0.50 2.53 10.28
CA ILE A 358 -0.26 3.12 11.61
C ILE A 358 -1.41 2.77 12.56
N MET A 359 -2.65 2.92 12.10
CA MET A 359 -3.83 2.60 12.91
C MET A 359 -3.93 1.10 13.24
N VAL A 360 -3.56 0.23 12.30
CA VAL A 360 -3.48 -1.23 12.52
C VAL A 360 -2.38 -1.57 13.52
N ALA A 361 -1.21 -0.96 13.40
CA ALA A 361 -0.09 -1.18 14.32
C ALA A 361 -0.43 -0.74 15.75
N ALA A 362 -1.05 0.44 15.90
CA ALA A 362 -1.57 0.91 17.18
C ALA A 362 -2.63 -0.05 17.76
N SER A 363 -3.52 -0.56 16.89
CA SER A 363 -4.54 -1.54 17.28
C SER A 363 -3.92 -2.85 17.77
N ALA A 364 -2.90 -3.37 17.07
CA ALA A 364 -2.17 -4.57 17.45
C ALA A 364 -1.56 -4.43 18.85
N MET A 365 -0.87 -3.32 19.11
CA MET A 365 -0.23 -3.04 20.41
C MET A 365 -1.25 -2.90 21.55
N LYS A 366 -2.44 -2.37 21.26
CA LYS A 366 -3.51 -2.24 22.27
C LYS A 366 -4.20 -3.56 22.56
N LEU A 367 -4.47 -4.35 21.52
CA LEU A 367 -5.19 -5.63 21.63
C LEU A 367 -4.31 -6.77 22.14
N ARG A 368 -2.98 -6.70 21.94
CA ARG A 368 -2.00 -7.68 22.39
C ARG A 368 -0.90 -7.01 23.17
N LYS A 369 -0.67 -7.51 24.39
CA LYS A 369 0.31 -6.92 25.32
C LYS A 369 1.69 -7.59 25.27
N ASP A 370 1.89 -8.58 24.39
CA ASP A 370 3.17 -9.30 24.29
C ASP A 370 4.27 -8.38 23.69
N LYS A 371 5.53 -8.60 24.14
CA LYS A 371 6.69 -7.79 23.76
C LYS A 371 6.94 -7.80 22.24
N ALA A 372 6.76 -8.95 21.60
CA ALA A 372 6.98 -9.09 20.17
C ALA A 372 6.00 -8.23 19.36
N THR A 373 4.71 -8.19 19.73
CA THR A 373 3.70 -7.34 19.09
C THR A 373 4.01 -5.86 19.31
N LYS A 374 4.51 -5.46 20.49
CA LYS A 374 4.91 -4.06 20.73
C LYS A 374 6.08 -3.65 19.84
N VAL A 375 7.12 -4.48 19.73
CA VAL A 375 8.28 -4.20 18.86
C VAL A 375 7.86 -4.10 17.38
N LEU A 376 7.08 -5.06 16.89
CA LEU A 376 6.56 -5.03 15.52
C LEU A 376 5.68 -3.81 15.26
N GLY A 377 4.81 -3.46 16.21
CA GLY A 377 3.93 -2.29 16.09
C GLY A 377 4.71 -0.97 16.03
N ILE A 378 5.71 -0.79 16.90
CA ILE A 378 6.59 0.38 16.88
C ILE A 378 7.37 0.45 15.56
N ALA A 379 7.98 -0.67 15.14
CA ALA A 379 8.70 -0.73 13.87
C ALA A 379 7.78 -0.39 12.68
N SER A 380 6.56 -0.93 12.63
CA SER A 380 5.58 -0.61 11.59
C SER A 380 5.20 0.86 11.57
N ILE A 381 5.00 1.49 12.73
CA ILE A 381 4.70 2.94 12.82
C ILE A 381 5.87 3.76 12.28
N LEU A 382 7.11 3.45 12.68
CA LEU A 382 8.30 4.16 12.20
C LEU A 382 8.48 4.02 10.69
N ILE A 383 8.27 2.81 10.15
CA ILE A 383 8.30 2.54 8.71
C ILE A 383 7.23 3.39 7.99
N CYS A 384 6.01 3.40 8.48
CA CYS A 384 4.93 4.19 7.86
C CYS A 384 5.19 5.70 7.92
N ILE A 385 5.73 6.22 9.02
CA ILE A 385 6.16 7.63 9.14
C ILE A 385 7.25 7.92 8.11
N TYR A 386 8.24 7.02 7.96
CA TYR A 386 9.26 7.16 6.93
C TYR A 386 8.66 7.19 5.52
N LEU A 387 7.77 6.25 5.17
CA LEU A 387 7.10 6.23 3.86
C LEU A 387 6.32 7.52 3.59
N ILE A 388 5.57 8.02 4.58
CA ILE A 388 4.85 9.30 4.48
C ILE A 388 5.83 10.45 4.24
N SER A 389 6.94 10.52 4.97
CA SER A 389 7.93 11.60 4.83
C SER A 389 8.61 11.63 3.46
N GLN A 390 8.73 10.47 2.81
CA GLN A 390 9.36 10.31 1.49
C GLN A 390 8.37 10.37 0.31
N SER A 391 7.05 10.42 0.57
CA SER A 391 6.02 10.47 -0.49
C SER A 391 5.95 11.81 -1.24
N GLY A 392 6.68 12.83 -0.78
CA GLY A 392 6.66 14.16 -1.37
C GLY A 392 5.52 15.04 -0.82
N LEU A 393 5.75 16.34 -0.77
CA LEU A 393 4.82 17.30 -0.14
C LEU A 393 3.43 17.30 -0.78
N SER A 394 3.34 17.22 -2.12
CA SER A 394 2.07 17.21 -2.84
C SER A 394 1.19 16.02 -2.44
N ALA A 395 1.76 14.81 -2.39
CA ALA A 395 1.04 13.60 -1.99
C ALA A 395 0.62 13.65 -0.52
N VAL A 396 1.50 14.18 0.36
CA VAL A 396 1.19 14.35 1.79
C VAL A 396 0.04 15.35 2.00
N PHE A 397 0.08 16.52 1.35
CA PHE A 397 -1.01 17.50 1.45
C PHE A 397 -2.32 16.96 0.89
N ALA A 398 -2.31 16.37 -0.30
CA ALA A 398 -3.48 15.75 -0.89
C ALA A 398 -4.05 14.65 0.01
N GLY A 399 -3.18 13.79 0.55
CA GLY A 399 -3.56 12.73 1.45
C GLY A 399 -4.18 13.24 2.76
N ILE A 400 -3.59 14.24 3.39
CA ILE A 400 -4.13 14.87 4.60
C ILE A 400 -5.52 15.47 4.32
N ILE A 401 -5.67 16.24 3.23
CA ILE A 401 -6.95 16.83 2.86
C ILE A 401 -8.02 15.75 2.66
N LEU A 402 -7.70 14.69 1.91
CA LEU A 402 -8.68 13.63 1.63
C LEU A 402 -9.01 12.79 2.87
N VAL A 403 -8.04 12.53 3.75
CA VAL A 403 -8.32 11.87 5.04
C VAL A 403 -9.21 12.76 5.91
N LEU A 404 -8.95 14.07 5.96
CA LEU A 404 -9.77 15.03 6.70
C LEU A 404 -11.19 15.20 6.12
N LEU A 405 -11.38 15.02 4.80
CA LEU A 405 -12.71 14.96 4.19
C LEU A 405 -13.57 13.80 4.71
N GLY A 406 -12.96 12.80 5.31
CA GLY A 406 -13.68 11.77 6.06
C GLY A 406 -14.46 12.33 7.27
N LEU A 407 -13.99 13.42 7.90
CA LEU A 407 -14.64 14.00 9.10
C LEU A 407 -16.06 14.47 8.82
N PRO A 408 -16.35 15.32 7.81
CA PRO A 408 -17.72 15.68 7.47
C PRO A 408 -18.55 14.45 7.03
N ILE A 409 -17.99 13.51 6.28
CA ILE A 409 -18.66 12.27 5.89
C ILE A 409 -19.09 11.49 7.14
N TYR A 410 -18.18 11.30 8.10
CA TYR A 410 -18.52 10.68 9.39
C TYR A 410 -19.64 11.42 10.11
N GLN A 411 -19.56 12.75 10.17
CA GLN A 411 -20.56 13.58 10.87
C GLN A 411 -21.96 13.49 10.24
N PHE A 412 -22.04 13.42 8.89
CA PHE A 412 -23.30 13.40 8.18
C PHE A 412 -23.97 12.02 8.14
N PHE A 413 -23.18 10.95 7.98
CA PHE A 413 -23.74 9.61 7.75
C PHE A 413 -23.73 8.72 8.98
N SER A 414 -22.81 8.93 9.94
CA SER A 414 -22.71 8.05 11.11
C SER A 414 -23.89 8.21 12.07
N PRO A 415 -24.22 7.15 12.84
CA PRO A 415 -25.26 7.23 13.86
C PRO A 415 -24.99 8.38 14.83
N LYS A 416 -26.04 9.18 15.15
CA LYS A 416 -25.91 10.38 15.99
C LYS A 416 -25.30 10.10 17.37
N SER A 417 -25.55 8.92 17.94
CA SER A 417 -24.95 8.48 19.21
C SER A 417 -23.42 8.36 19.10
N GLU A 418 -22.92 7.78 18.03
CA GLU A 418 -21.48 7.59 17.80
C GLU A 418 -20.77 8.90 17.50
N VAL A 419 -21.41 9.80 16.74
CA VAL A 419 -20.89 11.16 16.49
C VAL A 419 -20.76 11.94 17.81
N LYS A 420 -21.75 11.83 18.70
CA LYS A 420 -21.72 12.47 20.02
C LYS A 420 -20.58 11.89 20.89
N GLU A 421 -20.38 10.59 20.85
CA GLU A 421 -19.30 9.92 21.58
C GLU A 421 -17.92 10.35 21.04
N ALA A 422 -17.75 10.37 19.71
CA ALA A 422 -16.52 10.83 19.07
C ALA A 422 -16.18 12.28 19.42
N LYS A 423 -17.17 13.18 19.37
CA LYS A 423 -16.98 14.58 19.81
C LYS A 423 -16.55 14.65 21.27
N LYS A 424 -17.22 13.92 22.18
CA LYS A 424 -16.84 13.88 23.60
C LYS A 424 -15.42 13.39 23.82
N PHE A 425 -14.97 12.41 23.04
CA PHE A 425 -13.60 11.89 23.10
C PHE A 425 -12.58 12.96 22.65
N LEU A 426 -12.81 13.62 21.51
CA LEU A 426 -11.93 14.66 20.98
C LEU A 426 -11.82 15.86 21.93
N PHE A 427 -12.93 16.35 22.48
CA PHE A 427 -12.92 17.43 23.46
C PHE A 427 -12.26 17.04 24.78
N LYS A 428 -12.33 15.77 25.18
CA LYS A 428 -11.61 15.30 26.38
C LYS A 428 -10.10 15.30 26.17
N GLU A 429 -9.65 14.85 25.01
CA GLU A 429 -8.22 14.87 24.62
C GLU A 429 -7.70 16.29 24.48
N GLU A 430 -8.47 17.20 23.88
CA GLU A 430 -8.14 18.62 23.79
C GLU A 430 -7.90 19.25 25.17
N ASN A 431 -8.78 18.99 26.14
CA ASN A 431 -8.64 19.47 27.51
C ASN A 431 -7.40 18.88 28.21
N VAL A 432 -7.08 17.60 27.94
CA VAL A 432 -5.87 16.96 28.50
C VAL A 432 -4.60 17.54 27.89
N LEU A 433 -4.60 17.80 26.59
CA LEU A 433 -3.49 18.45 25.88
C LEU A 433 -3.28 19.89 26.39
N LYS A 434 -4.35 20.65 26.50
CA LYS A 434 -4.33 22.03 27.01
C LYS A 434 -3.75 22.08 28.43
N HIS A 435 -4.17 21.19 29.30
CA HIS A 435 -3.67 21.09 30.68
C HIS A 435 -2.19 20.61 30.74
N ARG A 436 -1.73 19.79 29.79
CA ARG A 436 -0.31 19.43 29.66
C ARG A 436 0.52 20.62 29.16
N MET A 437 0.07 21.33 28.15
CA MET A 437 0.76 22.52 27.63
C MET A 437 0.89 23.62 28.72
N GLU A 438 -0.17 23.87 29.48
CA GLU A 438 -0.14 24.80 30.63
C GLU A 438 0.91 24.39 31.69
N LYS A 439 1.02 23.06 31.98
CA LYS A 439 2.05 22.54 32.90
C LYS A 439 3.47 22.68 32.32
N GLU A 440 3.65 22.46 31.03
CA GLU A 440 4.97 22.63 30.37
C GLU A 440 5.37 24.12 30.28
N GLU A 441 4.43 25.03 30.03
CA GLU A 441 4.67 26.46 30.06
C GLU A 441 5.10 26.94 31.49
N VAL A 442 4.43 26.44 32.51
CA VAL A 442 4.80 26.72 33.91
C VAL A 442 6.18 26.15 34.22
N PHE A 443 6.51 24.94 33.77
CA PHE A 443 7.83 24.33 33.97
C PHE A 443 8.94 25.09 33.23
N LEU A 444 8.71 25.45 31.96
CA LEU A 444 9.64 26.29 31.18
C LEU A 444 9.82 27.67 31.83
N GLY A 445 8.76 28.27 32.33
CA GLY A 445 8.83 29.56 33.08
C GLY A 445 9.71 29.47 34.35
N HIS A 446 9.55 28.37 35.11
CA HIS A 446 10.42 28.10 36.29
C HIS A 446 11.86 27.81 35.88
N PHE A 447 12.09 27.05 34.81
CA PHE A 447 13.44 26.76 34.32
C PHE A 447 14.16 28.01 33.83
N VAL A 448 13.51 28.89 33.06
CA VAL A 448 14.06 30.15 32.58
C VAL A 448 14.37 31.11 33.77
N LYS A 449 13.51 31.11 34.79
CA LYS A 449 13.73 31.91 36.02
C LYS A 449 14.94 31.39 36.80
N HIS A 450 15.12 30.08 36.91
CA HIS A 450 16.29 29.47 37.57
C HIS A 450 17.61 29.78 36.83
N VAL A 451 17.59 29.65 35.50
CA VAL A 451 18.76 29.99 34.66
C VAL A 451 19.12 31.48 34.78
N LYS A 452 18.14 32.41 34.81
CA LYS A 452 18.37 33.82 35.01
C LYS A 452 18.96 34.14 36.41
N ILE A 453 18.51 33.44 37.43
CA ILE A 453 19.07 33.62 38.82
C ILE A 453 20.52 33.15 38.83
N HIS A 454 20.85 32.01 38.29
CA HIS A 454 22.22 31.46 38.22
C HIS A 454 23.17 32.34 37.40
N LEU A 455 22.69 32.92 36.30
CA LEU A 455 23.49 33.86 35.51
C LEU A 455 23.78 35.12 36.26
N ARG A 456 22.83 35.70 37.02
CA ARG A 456 23.04 36.87 37.88
C ARG A 456 24.00 36.60 39.04
N GLU A 457 23.91 35.41 39.65
CA GLU A 457 24.85 35.00 40.72
C GLU A 457 26.28 34.86 40.18
N ARG A 458 26.46 34.31 38.99
CA ARG A 458 27.77 34.25 38.31
C ARG A 458 28.31 35.62 37.97
N GLU A 459 27.49 36.51 37.42
CA GLU A 459 27.92 37.90 37.16
C GLU A 459 28.32 38.65 38.45
N ALA A 460 27.56 38.48 39.52
CA ALA A 460 27.88 39.05 40.80
C ALA A 460 29.19 38.51 41.38
N PHE A 461 29.44 37.21 41.23
CA PHE A 461 30.67 36.54 41.63
C PHE A 461 31.89 37.11 40.85
N TYR A 462 31.81 37.22 39.53
CA TYR A 462 32.87 37.78 38.69
C TYR A 462 33.14 39.24 38.98
N ARG A 463 32.12 40.06 39.25
CA ARG A 463 32.29 41.48 39.67
C ARG A 463 33.01 41.62 41.05
N LYS A 464 32.75 40.68 41.97
CA LYS A 464 33.40 40.65 43.28
C LYS A 464 34.87 40.22 43.20
N GLU A 465 35.19 39.26 42.30
CA GLU A 465 36.57 38.85 42.05
C GLU A 465 37.39 39.91 41.35
N MET A 466 36.83 40.65 40.39
CA MET A 466 37.46 41.74 39.69
C MET A 466 37.76 42.99 40.65
N ARG A 467 36.88 43.18 41.65
CA ARG A 467 37.13 44.23 42.70
C ARG A 467 38.19 43.83 43.74
N ARG A 468 38.49 42.54 43.89
CA ARG A 468 39.58 42.06 44.78
C ARG A 468 40.97 42.09 44.14
N LYS A 469 41.02 42.18 42.81
CA LYS A 469 42.26 42.23 42.02
C LYS A 469 42.68 43.68 41.66
N ARG A 470 41.89 44.69 42.05
CA ARG A 470 42.27 46.14 42.08
C ARG A 470 42.55 46.55 43.51
#